data_2bab6d78ce9dbad5266b7807e62bff98
#
_entry.id   2bab6d78ce9dbad5266b7807e62bff98
#
_cell.length_a   1.000
_cell.length_b   1.000
_cell.length_c   1.000
_cell.angle_alpha   90.00
_cell.angle_beta   90.00
_cell.angle_gamma   90.00
#
_symmetry.space_group_name_H-M   'P 1'
#
loop_
_entity.id
_entity.type
_entity.pdbx_description
1 polymer ?
#
loop_
_entity_poly.entity_id
_entity_poly.type
_entity_poly.pdbx_seq_one_letter_code
_entity_poly.pdbx_strand_id
1 'polypeptide(L)'
;KFDHVYTMLGTQVPTAFLRRLGVRLRGDLKWTDVVWTAVFSLLVYSFYCLKSGQFLFPFGVGDPLYGMHDALKVDLGFRETTAAFWGTTLYALVILIFGVRALGRYKSRVQRRRYWSLIGFQALFLFGIPEIIAPMVIERPWKFYALSVPWPLSVWSLVDAPAWADGDTVTAAIWIALGATTSFVLIPMYVRRHGERFCSYLCGCGGLAETLGDFWRHLAPRGRSAKNAEVFGRIIFLLAIPVTILILNDAWKFISSDALYSTTVFAQHWYSLMVDFWLASVIGVALYPYLGNRVWCRFFCPLRAYMEAIARRFSRIAITANDRCISCGE
;
A
#
# COMPACT_ATOMS: atom_id res chain seq x y z
N LYS A 1 -33.86 -3.84 -35.62
CA LYS A 1 -35.11 -4.05 -34.85
C LYS A 1 -34.64 -4.60 -33.51
N PHE A 2 -34.91 -3.89 -32.40
CA PHE A 2 -34.67 -4.38 -31.05
C PHE A 2 -36.00 -4.93 -30.52
N ASP A 3 -36.01 -6.16 -30.09
CA ASP A 3 -37.22 -6.79 -29.56
C ASP A 3 -37.60 -6.32 -28.14
N HIS A 4 -36.61 -5.81 -27.38
CA HIS A 4 -36.83 -5.23 -26.09
C HIS A 4 -35.86 -4.06 -25.84
N VAL A 5 -36.38 -2.92 -25.40
CA VAL A 5 -35.59 -1.77 -24.96
C VAL A 5 -35.81 -1.57 -23.44
N TYR A 6 -34.80 -1.87 -22.64
CA TYR A 6 -34.82 -1.55 -21.22
C TYR A 6 -34.30 -0.14 -21.01
N THR A 7 -35.20 0.83 -20.81
CA THR A 7 -34.84 2.17 -20.38
C THR A 7 -34.60 2.15 -18.87
N MET A 8 -33.34 2.06 -18.47
CA MET A 8 -32.96 2.34 -17.08
C MET A 8 -32.97 3.86 -16.88
N LEU A 9 -34.16 4.44 -16.72
CA LEU A 9 -34.33 5.79 -16.23
C LEU A 9 -33.77 5.82 -14.81
N GLY A 10 -32.76 6.66 -14.58
CA GLY A 10 -32.18 6.86 -13.26
C GLY A 10 -33.24 7.43 -12.31
N THR A 11 -33.95 6.56 -11.64
CA THR A 11 -34.87 6.96 -10.56
C THR A 11 -34.05 7.49 -9.40
N GLN A 12 -34.41 8.64 -8.87
CA GLN A 12 -33.90 9.09 -7.59
C GLN A 12 -34.26 8.01 -6.56
N VAL A 13 -33.23 7.53 -5.85
CA VAL A 13 -33.44 6.53 -4.81
C VAL A 13 -34.44 7.09 -3.80
N PRO A 14 -35.57 6.43 -3.50
CA PRO A 14 -36.59 6.93 -2.57
C PRO A 14 -36.05 6.83 -1.14
N THR A 15 -35.15 7.73 -0.77
CA THR A 15 -34.41 7.72 0.51
C THR A 15 -35.35 7.79 1.71
N ALA A 16 -36.43 8.59 1.61
CA ALA A 16 -37.44 8.70 2.68
C ALA A 16 -38.17 7.38 2.90
N PHE A 17 -38.52 6.66 1.84
CA PHE A 17 -39.17 5.36 1.92
C PHE A 17 -38.23 4.29 2.51
N LEU A 18 -36.97 4.25 2.05
CA LEU A 18 -35.97 3.30 2.57
C LEU A 18 -35.68 3.54 4.06
N ARG A 19 -35.60 4.80 4.50
CA ARG A 19 -35.49 5.14 5.95
C ARG A 19 -36.69 4.67 6.78
N ARG A 20 -37.90 4.80 6.26
CA ARG A 20 -39.10 4.29 6.93
C ARG A 20 -39.08 2.76 7.08
N LEU A 21 -38.49 2.05 6.12
CA LEU A 21 -38.29 0.60 6.18
C LEU A 21 -37.11 0.19 7.10
N GLY A 22 -36.44 1.13 7.75
CA GLY A 22 -35.29 0.84 8.60
C GLY A 22 -33.99 0.51 7.83
N VAL A 23 -34.00 0.69 6.50
CA VAL A 23 -32.79 0.47 5.68
C VAL A 23 -31.80 1.59 5.93
N ARG A 24 -30.60 1.23 6.35
CA ARG A 24 -29.50 2.21 6.52
C ARG A 24 -29.02 2.73 5.18
N LEU A 25 -29.05 4.03 5.03
CA LEU A 25 -28.51 4.70 3.85
C LEU A 25 -27.05 5.09 4.09
N ARG A 26 -26.29 5.19 3.00
CA ARG A 26 -24.92 5.70 3.04
C ARG A 26 -24.96 7.16 3.53
N GLY A 27 -24.24 7.42 4.64
CA GLY A 27 -24.23 8.73 5.30
C GLY A 27 -25.05 8.81 6.58
N ASP A 28 -25.88 7.82 6.90
CA ASP A 28 -26.55 7.70 8.19
C ASP A 28 -25.53 7.16 9.23
N LEU A 29 -24.67 8.04 9.73
CA LEU A 29 -23.68 7.71 10.75
C LEU A 29 -24.34 7.66 12.13
N LYS A 30 -24.25 6.52 12.81
CA LYS A 30 -24.57 6.40 14.22
C LYS A 30 -23.35 6.75 15.06
N TRP A 31 -23.57 7.23 16.26
CA TRP A 31 -22.50 7.51 17.22
C TRP A 31 -21.58 6.29 17.43
N THR A 32 -22.17 5.10 17.46
CA THR A 32 -21.40 3.85 17.53
C THR A 32 -20.42 3.65 16.37
N ASP A 33 -20.81 4.03 15.15
CA ASP A 33 -19.91 3.92 13.97
C ASP A 33 -18.74 4.90 14.08
N VAL A 34 -19.00 6.10 14.62
CA VAL A 34 -17.95 7.12 14.86
C VAL A 34 -16.96 6.60 15.91
N VAL A 35 -17.45 6.06 17.02
CA VAL A 35 -16.60 5.50 18.10
C VAL A 35 -15.77 4.35 17.56
N TRP A 36 -16.39 3.37 16.86
CA TRP A 36 -15.64 2.24 16.29
C TRP A 36 -14.58 2.68 15.29
N THR A 37 -14.88 3.69 14.48
CA THR A 37 -13.89 4.21 13.52
C THR A 37 -12.78 4.96 14.23
N ALA A 38 -13.08 5.71 15.29
CA ALA A 38 -12.05 6.38 16.08
C ALA A 38 -11.12 5.36 16.75
N VAL A 39 -11.68 4.30 17.35
CA VAL A 39 -10.89 3.20 17.94
C VAL A 39 -10.04 2.50 16.88
N PHE A 40 -10.63 2.17 15.73
CA PHE A 40 -9.88 1.56 14.62
C PHE A 40 -8.75 2.46 14.11
N SER A 41 -9.00 3.77 13.96
CA SER A 41 -7.98 4.73 13.52
C SER A 41 -6.85 4.86 14.54
N LEU A 42 -7.18 4.86 15.84
CA LEU A 42 -6.17 4.89 16.91
C LEU A 42 -5.33 3.62 16.92
N LEU A 43 -5.92 2.45 16.76
CA LEU A 43 -5.20 1.18 16.64
C LEU A 43 -4.27 1.16 15.42
N VAL A 44 -4.75 1.63 14.27
CA VAL A 44 -3.94 1.75 13.06
C VAL A 44 -2.77 2.71 13.27
N TYR A 45 -3.01 3.87 13.87
CA TYR A 45 -1.97 4.84 14.20
C TYR A 45 -0.90 4.25 15.12
N SER A 46 -1.33 3.65 16.24
CA SER A 46 -0.42 3.03 17.20
C SER A 46 0.41 1.91 16.58
N PHE A 47 -0.24 1.07 15.75
CA PHE A 47 0.44 0.01 15.03
C PHE A 47 1.54 0.54 14.10
N TYR A 48 1.24 1.58 13.33
CA TYR A 48 2.22 2.14 12.39
C TYR A 48 3.32 2.93 13.09
N CYS A 49 3.04 3.62 14.20
CA CYS A 49 4.08 4.24 15.03
C CYS A 49 5.09 3.20 15.51
N LEU A 50 4.61 2.08 16.06
CA LEU A 50 5.50 1.01 16.55
C LEU A 50 6.26 0.33 15.41
N LYS A 51 5.57 0.00 14.30
CA LYS A 51 6.17 -0.72 13.17
C LYS A 51 7.24 0.08 12.45
N SER A 52 7.01 1.37 12.21
CA SER A 52 7.90 2.22 11.42
C SER A 52 9.07 2.80 12.21
N GLY A 53 9.06 2.65 13.53
CA GLY A 53 10.03 3.31 14.41
C GLY A 53 9.90 4.84 14.37
N GLN A 54 8.78 5.38 13.91
CA GLN A 54 8.51 6.81 13.99
C GLN A 54 8.20 7.16 15.45
N PHE A 55 9.11 7.90 16.07
CA PHE A 55 8.99 8.32 17.47
C PHE A 55 7.98 9.47 17.61
N LEU A 56 6.71 9.18 17.33
CA LEU A 56 5.60 10.10 17.48
C LEU A 56 4.81 9.77 18.77
N PHE A 57 4.21 10.79 19.38
CA PHE A 57 3.38 10.59 20.57
C PHE A 57 2.34 9.46 20.37
N PRO A 58 2.17 8.54 21.30
CA PRO A 58 2.77 8.42 22.64
C PRO A 58 4.03 7.52 22.70
N PHE A 59 4.70 7.22 21.59
CA PHE A 59 5.82 6.29 21.46
C PHE A 59 7.18 6.97 21.28
N GLY A 60 7.23 8.30 21.34
CA GLY A 60 8.45 9.10 21.21
C GLY A 60 9.42 8.94 22.38
N VAL A 61 10.66 9.41 22.19
CA VAL A 61 11.66 9.42 23.25
C VAL A 61 11.18 10.30 24.40
N GLY A 62 11.02 9.69 25.58
CA GLY A 62 10.46 10.37 26.76
C GLY A 62 8.93 10.26 26.91
N ASP A 63 8.23 9.67 25.96
CA ASP A 63 6.79 9.44 26.03
C ASP A 63 6.44 8.20 26.88
N PRO A 64 5.18 8.11 27.38
CA PRO A 64 4.78 7.05 28.31
C PRO A 64 4.85 5.63 27.75
N LEU A 65 4.77 5.46 26.42
CA LEU A 65 4.80 4.14 25.77
C LEU A 65 6.13 3.86 25.02
N TYR A 66 7.16 4.68 25.21
CA TYR A 66 8.48 4.47 24.58
C TYR A 66 9.06 3.07 24.88
N GLY A 67 8.92 2.60 26.12
CA GLY A 67 9.39 1.27 26.54
C GLY A 67 8.76 0.07 25.79
N MET A 68 7.67 0.27 25.04
CA MET A 68 7.09 -0.80 24.23
C MET A 68 8.02 -1.27 23.12
N HIS A 69 8.91 -0.42 22.61
CA HIS A 69 9.90 -0.82 21.62
C HIS A 69 10.87 -1.86 22.18
N ASP A 70 11.30 -1.68 23.43
CA ASP A 70 12.21 -2.61 24.10
C ASP A 70 11.48 -3.89 24.55
N ALA A 71 10.24 -3.76 25.01
CA ALA A 71 9.42 -4.92 25.37
C ALA A 71 9.13 -5.88 24.19
N LEU A 72 9.19 -5.39 22.96
CA LEU A 72 9.01 -6.19 21.75
C LEU A 72 10.31 -6.83 21.24
N LYS A 73 11.45 -6.56 21.88
CA LYS A 73 12.72 -7.22 21.58
C LYS A 73 12.77 -8.58 22.30
N VAL A 74 12.67 -9.64 21.54
CA VAL A 74 12.77 -11.02 22.04
C VAL A 74 13.79 -11.74 21.18
N ASP A 75 14.71 -12.46 21.80
CA ASP A 75 15.65 -13.31 21.08
C ASP A 75 14.96 -14.65 20.74
N LEU A 76 14.86 -14.94 19.44
CA LEU A 76 14.31 -16.21 18.92
C LEU A 76 15.42 -17.24 18.62
N GLY A 77 16.67 -16.98 18.97
CA GLY A 77 17.82 -17.84 18.72
C GLY A 77 18.43 -17.67 17.32
N PHE A 78 17.65 -17.38 16.30
CA PHE A 78 18.13 -17.08 14.93
C PHE A 78 18.12 -15.58 14.62
N ARG A 79 17.41 -14.79 15.40
CA ARG A 79 17.44 -13.31 15.36
C ARG A 79 16.82 -12.69 16.60
N GLU A 80 17.23 -11.47 16.89
CA GLU A 80 16.51 -10.58 17.79
C GLU A 80 15.31 -9.95 17.07
N THR A 81 14.12 -10.03 17.68
CA THR A 81 12.91 -9.43 17.12
C THR A 81 12.86 -7.93 17.38
N THR A 82 12.10 -7.23 16.56
CA THR A 82 11.84 -5.81 16.67
C THR A 82 10.34 -5.53 16.52
N ALA A 83 9.89 -4.34 16.86
CA ALA A 83 8.53 -3.93 16.59
C ALA A 83 8.16 -4.07 15.09
N ALA A 84 9.11 -3.85 14.19
CA ALA A 84 8.92 -4.06 12.75
C ALA A 84 8.67 -5.53 12.39
N PHE A 85 9.36 -6.48 13.05
CA PHE A 85 9.11 -7.92 12.87
C PHE A 85 7.69 -8.31 13.26
N TRP A 86 7.26 -7.90 14.47
CA TRP A 86 5.89 -8.18 14.93
C TRP A 86 4.84 -7.50 14.05
N GLY A 87 5.14 -6.30 13.58
CA GLY A 87 4.29 -5.62 12.60
C GLY A 87 4.16 -6.36 11.28
N THR A 88 5.25 -6.93 10.75
CA THR A 88 5.23 -7.72 9.52
C THR A 88 4.52 -9.07 9.74
N THR A 89 4.71 -9.68 10.91
CA THR A 89 4.00 -10.91 11.32
C THR A 89 2.49 -10.67 11.39
N LEU A 90 2.06 -9.62 12.09
CA LEU A 90 0.64 -9.28 12.17
C LEU A 90 0.06 -8.99 10.78
N TYR A 91 0.78 -8.25 9.93
CA TYR A 91 0.38 -8.02 8.55
C TYR A 91 0.17 -9.34 7.79
N ALA A 92 1.13 -10.27 7.87
CA ALA A 92 1.05 -11.57 7.21
C ALA A 92 -0.14 -12.40 7.70
N LEU A 93 -0.41 -12.39 9.02
CA LEU A 93 -1.57 -13.04 9.61
C LEU A 93 -2.90 -12.43 9.13
N VAL A 94 -2.99 -11.10 9.07
CA VAL A 94 -4.16 -10.41 8.55
C VAL A 94 -4.42 -10.79 7.09
N ILE A 95 -3.39 -10.78 6.23
CA ILE A 95 -3.53 -11.22 4.84
C ILE A 95 -3.98 -12.67 4.75
N LEU A 96 -3.44 -13.56 5.55
CA LEU A 96 -3.79 -14.97 5.55
C LEU A 96 -5.24 -15.18 6.00
N ILE A 97 -5.62 -14.66 7.18
CA ILE A 97 -6.95 -14.86 7.76
C ILE A 97 -8.04 -14.27 6.85
N PHE A 98 -7.91 -13.02 6.48
CA PHE A 98 -8.92 -12.34 5.65
C PHE A 98 -8.85 -12.79 4.19
N GLY A 99 -7.69 -13.20 3.69
CA GLY A 99 -7.54 -13.78 2.37
C GLY A 99 -8.23 -15.15 2.25
N VAL A 100 -8.07 -16.03 3.24
CA VAL A 100 -8.77 -17.33 3.29
C VAL A 100 -10.29 -17.12 3.42
N ARG A 101 -10.71 -16.15 4.24
CA ARG A 101 -12.14 -15.78 4.33
C ARG A 101 -12.68 -15.30 2.97
N ALA A 102 -11.92 -14.50 2.24
CA ALA A 102 -12.31 -14.03 0.92
C ALA A 102 -12.36 -15.19 -0.11
N LEU A 103 -11.45 -16.17 -0.03
CA LEU A 103 -11.51 -17.39 -0.84
C LEU A 103 -12.80 -18.19 -0.63
N GLY A 104 -13.31 -18.23 0.60
CA GLY A 104 -14.61 -18.84 0.92
C GLY A 104 -15.79 -18.06 0.37
N ARG A 105 -15.70 -16.72 0.36
CA ARG A 105 -16.74 -15.82 -0.11
C ARG A 105 -16.87 -15.77 -1.62
N TYR A 106 -15.72 -15.70 -2.33
CA TYR A 106 -15.67 -15.53 -3.78
C TYR A 106 -15.39 -16.86 -4.49
N LYS A 107 -16.41 -17.42 -5.15
CA LYS A 107 -16.34 -18.75 -5.80
C LYS A 107 -15.73 -18.71 -7.21
N SER A 108 -15.54 -17.53 -7.81
CA SER A 108 -14.99 -17.38 -9.15
C SER A 108 -13.53 -17.87 -9.24
N ARG A 109 -13.17 -18.60 -10.33
CA ARG A 109 -11.80 -19.07 -10.57
C ARG A 109 -10.79 -17.91 -10.63
N VAL A 110 -11.17 -16.77 -11.21
CA VAL A 110 -10.33 -15.57 -11.32
C VAL A 110 -10.02 -15.00 -9.94
N GLN A 111 -11.04 -14.86 -9.10
CA GLN A 111 -10.89 -14.35 -7.74
C GLN A 111 -10.06 -15.29 -6.88
N ARG A 112 -10.28 -16.60 -6.97
CA ARG A 112 -9.45 -17.60 -6.26
C ARG A 112 -7.99 -17.51 -6.66
N ARG A 113 -7.65 -17.42 -7.96
CA ARG A 113 -6.27 -17.22 -8.42
C ARG A 113 -5.66 -15.93 -7.87
N ARG A 114 -6.43 -14.85 -7.84
CA ARG A 114 -5.99 -13.57 -7.30
C ARG A 114 -5.62 -13.67 -5.82
N TYR A 115 -6.50 -14.21 -4.99
CA TYR A 115 -6.24 -14.33 -3.55
C TYR A 115 -5.11 -15.31 -3.25
N TRP A 116 -5.00 -16.43 -3.95
CA TRP A 116 -3.88 -17.35 -3.79
C TRP A 116 -2.55 -16.71 -4.19
N SER A 117 -2.50 -15.98 -5.31
CA SER A 117 -1.31 -15.22 -5.73
C SER A 117 -0.92 -14.20 -4.65
N LEU A 118 -1.90 -13.45 -4.13
CA LEU A 118 -1.67 -12.44 -3.13
C LEU A 118 -1.14 -13.03 -1.82
N ILE A 119 -1.82 -14.04 -1.28
CA ILE A 119 -1.42 -14.69 -0.04
C ILE A 119 -0.02 -15.31 -0.19
N GLY A 120 0.20 -16.10 -1.24
CA GLY A 120 1.47 -16.77 -1.48
C GLY A 120 2.62 -15.79 -1.68
N PHE A 121 2.41 -14.74 -2.48
CA PHE A 121 3.44 -13.74 -2.73
C PHE A 121 3.79 -12.95 -1.46
N GLN A 122 2.80 -12.52 -0.69
CA GLN A 122 3.06 -11.77 0.55
C GLN A 122 3.66 -12.66 1.64
N ALA A 123 3.18 -13.90 1.79
CA ALA A 123 3.74 -14.84 2.75
C ALA A 123 5.20 -15.17 2.44
N LEU A 124 5.58 -15.28 1.16
CA LEU A 124 6.94 -15.62 0.76
C LEU A 124 7.87 -14.39 0.76
N PHE A 125 7.53 -13.36 0.00
CA PHE A 125 8.43 -12.24 -0.28
C PHE A 125 8.39 -11.10 0.73
N LEU A 126 7.33 -10.98 1.51
CA LEU A 126 7.25 -9.95 2.54
C LEU A 126 7.54 -10.51 3.95
N PHE A 127 7.28 -11.77 4.19
CA PHE A 127 7.47 -12.39 5.51
C PHE A 127 8.49 -13.53 5.50
N GLY A 128 8.28 -14.59 4.72
CA GLY A 128 9.08 -15.82 4.80
C GLY A 128 10.55 -15.60 4.49
N ILE A 129 10.85 -15.01 3.34
CA ILE A 129 12.25 -14.74 2.95
C ILE A 129 12.87 -13.68 3.86
N PRO A 130 12.28 -12.46 4.05
CA PRO A 130 12.95 -11.40 4.79
C PRO A 130 13.08 -11.65 6.29
N GLU A 131 12.09 -12.26 6.89
CA GLU A 131 12.01 -12.35 8.34
C GLU A 131 12.45 -13.70 8.92
N ILE A 132 12.47 -14.76 8.09
CA ILE A 132 12.83 -16.12 8.54
C ILE A 132 14.07 -16.62 7.79
N ILE A 133 14.00 -16.75 6.46
CA ILE A 133 15.06 -17.42 5.69
C ILE A 133 16.35 -16.56 5.69
N ALA A 134 16.25 -15.27 5.42
CA ALA A 134 17.43 -14.41 5.35
C ALA A 134 18.18 -14.34 6.70
N PRO A 135 17.54 -14.16 7.87
CA PRO A 135 18.24 -14.20 9.14
C PRO A 135 18.95 -15.53 9.43
N MET A 136 18.37 -16.66 8.97
CA MET A 136 18.97 -17.99 9.16
C MET A 136 20.17 -18.26 8.24
N VAL A 137 20.24 -17.62 7.08
CA VAL A 137 21.28 -17.89 6.06
C VAL A 137 22.38 -16.82 6.05
N ILE A 138 22.01 -15.55 6.20
CA ILE A 138 22.94 -14.41 6.12
C ILE A 138 23.00 -13.59 7.40
N GLU A 139 22.44 -14.14 8.50
CA GLU A 139 22.43 -13.55 9.86
C GLU A 139 21.83 -12.13 9.95
N ARG A 140 21.07 -11.73 8.93
CA ARG A 140 20.44 -10.40 8.83
C ARG A 140 19.05 -10.48 8.24
N PRO A 141 18.09 -9.69 8.72
CA PRO A 141 16.82 -9.52 8.04
C PRO A 141 17.05 -8.80 6.71
N TRP A 142 16.66 -9.44 5.63
CA TRP A 142 16.86 -8.90 4.30
C TRP A 142 15.53 -8.63 3.60
N LYS A 143 15.28 -7.37 3.25
CA LYS A 143 14.02 -6.93 2.64
C LYS A 143 14.28 -6.42 1.22
N PHE A 144 14.01 -7.27 0.23
CA PHE A 144 14.00 -6.83 -1.16
C PHE A 144 12.68 -6.09 -1.48
N TYR A 145 12.61 -4.85 -1.07
CA TYR A 145 11.42 -4.02 -1.24
C TYR A 145 11.02 -3.82 -2.72
N ALA A 146 11.97 -3.79 -3.64
CA ALA A 146 11.69 -3.56 -5.05
C ALA A 146 10.69 -4.55 -5.67
N LEU A 147 10.55 -5.75 -5.12
CA LEU A 147 9.58 -6.74 -5.61
C LEU A 147 8.18 -6.54 -5.05
N SER A 148 8.07 -6.22 -3.75
CA SER A 148 6.80 -6.05 -3.05
C SER A 148 6.29 -4.61 -3.03
N VAL A 149 7.23 -3.65 -3.04
CA VAL A 149 7.00 -2.20 -2.95
C VAL A 149 7.91 -1.47 -3.96
N PRO A 150 7.74 -1.73 -5.27
CA PRO A 150 8.65 -1.20 -6.30
C PRO A 150 8.55 0.32 -6.41
N TRP A 151 9.60 0.94 -6.99
CA TRP A 151 9.56 2.35 -7.36
C TRP A 151 8.38 2.64 -8.33
N PRO A 152 7.66 3.72 -8.20
CA PRO A 152 7.79 4.83 -7.25
C PRO A 152 6.95 4.68 -5.97
N LEU A 153 6.48 3.48 -5.63
CA LEU A 153 5.73 3.25 -4.39
C LEU A 153 6.63 3.48 -3.17
N SER A 154 7.87 3.01 -3.24
CA SER A 154 8.93 3.37 -2.30
C SER A 154 10.09 4.02 -3.07
N VAL A 155 10.47 5.23 -2.68
CA VAL A 155 11.64 5.93 -3.25
C VAL A 155 12.95 5.24 -2.84
N TRP A 156 12.92 4.48 -1.76
CA TRP A 156 14.05 3.72 -1.23
C TRP A 156 14.37 2.44 -2.02
N SER A 157 13.41 1.90 -2.76
CA SER A 157 13.57 0.61 -3.45
C SER A 157 14.70 0.56 -4.48
N LEU A 158 15.23 1.71 -4.89
CA LEU A 158 16.39 1.83 -5.77
C LEU A 158 17.71 2.09 -5.03
N VAL A 159 17.67 2.43 -3.74
CA VAL A 159 18.80 3.01 -3.01
C VAL A 159 19.13 2.29 -1.71
N ASP A 160 18.25 1.45 -1.19
CA ASP A 160 18.46 0.69 0.06
C ASP A 160 19.69 -0.23 0.02
N ALA A 161 20.20 -0.51 -1.19
CA ALA A 161 21.31 -1.40 -1.41
C ALA A 161 22.66 -0.97 -0.75
N PRO A 162 23.09 0.31 -0.81
CA PRO A 162 24.36 0.70 -0.20
C PRO A 162 24.39 0.50 1.31
N ALA A 163 23.28 0.73 2.00
CA ALA A 163 23.17 0.54 3.45
C ALA A 163 23.25 -0.95 3.87
N TRP A 164 22.92 -1.86 2.96
CA TRP A 164 22.94 -3.30 3.20
C TRP A 164 24.22 -4.00 2.75
N ALA A 165 24.97 -3.36 1.86
CA ALA A 165 26.15 -3.94 1.25
C ALA A 165 27.43 -3.78 2.08
N ASP A 166 27.36 -3.15 3.26
CA ASP A 166 28.49 -2.91 4.17
C ASP A 166 29.75 -2.35 3.45
N GLY A 167 29.54 -1.45 2.47
CA GLY A 167 30.61 -0.90 1.66
C GLY A 167 31.00 -1.72 0.44
N ASP A 168 30.41 -2.90 0.20
CA ASP A 168 30.63 -3.68 -1.02
C ASP A 168 29.85 -3.06 -2.20
N THR A 169 30.60 -2.37 -3.05
CA THR A 169 30.05 -1.69 -4.23
C THR A 169 29.43 -2.63 -5.26
N VAL A 170 29.91 -3.87 -5.36
CA VAL A 170 29.41 -4.87 -6.30
C VAL A 170 28.01 -5.32 -5.87
N THR A 171 27.86 -5.68 -4.59
CA THR A 171 26.57 -6.04 -4.02
C THR A 171 25.57 -4.89 -4.12
N ALA A 172 25.99 -3.66 -3.80
CA ALA A 172 25.15 -2.47 -3.95
C ALA A 172 24.68 -2.28 -5.41
N ALA A 173 25.58 -2.41 -6.37
CA ALA A 173 25.26 -2.27 -7.80
C ALA A 173 24.26 -3.35 -8.28
N ILE A 174 24.42 -4.60 -7.84
CA ILE A 174 23.50 -5.71 -8.16
C ILE A 174 22.10 -5.38 -7.63
N TRP A 175 21.99 -4.89 -6.39
CA TRP A 175 20.69 -4.55 -5.79
C TRP A 175 19.98 -3.43 -6.51
N ILE A 176 20.72 -2.36 -6.86
CA ILE A 176 20.15 -1.25 -7.62
C ILE A 176 19.72 -1.71 -9.02
N ALA A 177 20.52 -2.55 -9.68
CA ALA A 177 20.17 -3.11 -10.97
C ALA A 177 18.90 -3.98 -10.90
N LEU A 178 18.76 -4.82 -9.86
CA LEU A 178 17.54 -5.60 -9.62
C LEU A 178 16.33 -4.71 -9.34
N GLY A 179 16.48 -3.69 -8.51
CA GLY A 179 15.42 -2.71 -8.22
C GLY A 179 14.98 -1.94 -9.46
N ALA A 180 15.95 -1.45 -10.24
CA ALA A 180 15.69 -0.77 -11.51
C ALA A 180 15.02 -1.70 -12.53
N THR A 181 15.52 -2.93 -12.68
CA THR A 181 14.91 -3.94 -13.57
C THR A 181 13.46 -4.24 -13.17
N THR A 182 13.19 -4.42 -11.88
CA THR A 182 11.84 -4.64 -11.41
C THR A 182 10.93 -3.46 -11.73
N SER A 183 11.37 -2.25 -11.42
CA SER A 183 10.54 -1.04 -11.56
C SER A 183 10.36 -0.59 -13.00
N PHE A 184 11.42 -0.66 -13.84
CA PHE A 184 11.40 -0.10 -15.19
C PHE A 184 11.25 -1.13 -16.32
N VAL A 185 11.42 -2.43 -16.02
CA VAL A 185 11.25 -3.49 -17.02
C VAL A 185 10.11 -4.42 -16.64
N LEU A 186 10.15 -5.05 -15.46
CA LEU A 186 9.17 -6.07 -15.09
C LEU A 186 7.76 -5.49 -14.92
N ILE A 187 7.62 -4.36 -14.23
CA ILE A 187 6.32 -3.70 -14.04
C ILE A 187 5.73 -3.21 -15.35
N PRO A 188 6.44 -2.46 -16.21
CA PRO A 188 5.93 -2.10 -17.53
C PRO A 188 5.53 -3.30 -18.40
N MET A 189 6.32 -4.37 -18.40
CA MET A 189 5.98 -5.61 -19.11
C MET A 189 4.71 -6.26 -18.55
N TYR A 190 4.59 -6.29 -17.22
CA TYR A 190 3.41 -6.82 -16.54
C TYR A 190 2.16 -5.99 -16.88
N VAL A 191 2.26 -4.66 -16.78
CA VAL A 191 1.17 -3.74 -17.10
C VAL A 191 0.76 -3.85 -18.58
N ARG A 192 1.73 -3.97 -19.48
CA ARG A 192 1.44 -4.16 -20.92
C ARG A 192 0.60 -5.40 -21.19
N ARG A 193 0.85 -6.51 -20.48
CA ARG A 193 0.16 -7.79 -20.68
C ARG A 193 -1.13 -7.92 -19.88
N HIS A 194 -1.16 -7.40 -18.66
CA HIS A 194 -2.20 -7.67 -17.68
C HIS A 194 -2.96 -6.42 -17.20
N GLY A 195 -2.58 -5.23 -17.68
CA GLY A 195 -3.13 -3.96 -17.18
C GLY A 195 -2.72 -3.70 -15.73
N GLU A 196 -3.49 -2.89 -15.02
CA GLU A 196 -3.21 -2.46 -13.64
C GLU A 196 -3.46 -3.55 -12.56
N ARG A 197 -3.29 -4.83 -12.90
CA ARG A 197 -3.58 -5.95 -11.97
C ARG A 197 -2.52 -6.14 -10.90
N PHE A 198 -1.34 -5.54 -11.03
CA PHE A 198 -0.24 -5.67 -10.08
C PHE A 198 -0.70 -5.41 -8.62
N CYS A 199 -1.45 -4.32 -8.40
CA CYS A 199 -1.95 -3.96 -7.07
C CYS A 199 -2.83 -5.04 -6.42
N SER A 200 -3.59 -5.80 -7.21
CA SER A 200 -4.52 -6.81 -6.70
C SER A 200 -3.91 -8.20 -6.56
N TYR A 201 -2.75 -8.46 -7.14
CA TYR A 201 -2.13 -9.78 -7.19
C TYR A 201 -0.81 -9.88 -6.41
N LEU A 202 -0.03 -8.79 -6.36
CA LEU A 202 1.34 -8.81 -5.87
C LEU A 202 1.65 -7.74 -4.82
N CYS A 203 1.07 -6.54 -4.94
CA CYS A 203 1.41 -5.39 -4.11
C CYS A 203 0.98 -5.56 -2.66
N GLY A 204 1.87 -5.22 -1.71
CA GLY A 204 1.59 -5.29 -0.28
C GLY A 204 0.45 -4.38 0.18
N CYS A 205 0.44 -3.12 -0.24
CA CYS A 205 -0.66 -2.18 0.09
C CYS A 205 -2.00 -2.66 -0.50
N GLY A 206 -1.96 -3.17 -1.75
CA GLY A 206 -3.11 -3.77 -2.40
C GLY A 206 -3.61 -5.02 -1.68
N GLY A 207 -2.68 -5.82 -1.11
CA GLY A 207 -3.00 -6.98 -0.31
C GLY A 207 -3.89 -6.65 0.88
N LEU A 208 -3.50 -5.68 1.69
CA LEU A 208 -4.28 -5.25 2.84
C LEU A 208 -5.64 -4.68 2.43
N ALA A 209 -5.68 -3.89 1.35
CA ALA A 209 -6.91 -3.33 0.82
C ALA A 209 -7.90 -4.39 0.31
N GLU A 210 -7.40 -5.47 -0.29
CA GLU A 210 -8.23 -6.55 -0.85
C GLU A 210 -8.65 -7.60 0.17
N THR A 211 -7.97 -7.69 1.30
CA THR A 211 -8.26 -8.64 2.38
C THR A 211 -9.02 -7.98 3.51
N LEU A 212 -8.34 -7.26 4.40
CA LEU A 212 -8.97 -6.53 5.51
C LEU A 212 -9.98 -5.50 5.02
N GLY A 213 -9.62 -4.73 3.99
CA GLY A 213 -10.47 -3.67 3.44
C GLY A 213 -11.72 -4.18 2.70
N ASP A 214 -11.82 -5.47 2.38
CA ASP A 214 -12.95 -6.04 1.63
C ASP A 214 -14.31 -5.78 2.30
N PHE A 215 -14.35 -5.71 3.64
CA PHE A 215 -15.56 -5.37 4.39
C PHE A 215 -16.17 -4.02 3.98
N TRP A 216 -15.35 -3.05 3.65
CA TRP A 216 -15.75 -1.67 3.35
C TRP A 216 -15.73 -1.34 1.85
N ARG A 217 -15.57 -2.35 0.99
CA ARG A 217 -15.51 -2.16 -0.47
C ARG A 217 -16.70 -1.37 -1.01
N HIS A 218 -17.89 -1.60 -0.48
CA HIS A 218 -19.12 -0.92 -0.89
C HIS A 218 -19.15 0.58 -0.59
N LEU A 219 -18.30 1.06 0.34
CA LEU A 219 -18.19 2.48 0.72
C LEU A 219 -17.28 3.28 -0.22
N ALA A 220 -16.62 2.66 -1.18
CA ALA A 220 -15.72 3.35 -2.10
C ALA A 220 -16.41 4.54 -2.79
N PRO A 221 -15.81 5.76 -2.78
CA PRO A 221 -16.40 6.96 -3.38
C PRO A 221 -16.56 6.79 -4.89
N ARG A 222 -17.62 7.40 -5.43
CA ARG A 222 -17.97 7.34 -6.86
C ARG A 222 -18.19 8.75 -7.40
N GLY A 223 -18.22 8.89 -8.73
CA GLY A 223 -18.52 10.14 -9.40
C GLY A 223 -17.32 11.05 -9.62
N ARG A 224 -17.61 12.27 -10.10
CA ARG A 224 -16.60 13.25 -10.53
C ARG A 224 -15.61 13.65 -9.43
N SER A 225 -16.09 13.87 -8.22
CA SER A 225 -15.22 14.27 -7.09
C SER A 225 -14.16 13.21 -6.80
N ALA A 226 -14.53 11.93 -6.83
CA ALA A 226 -13.58 10.85 -6.64
C ALA A 226 -12.55 10.77 -7.77
N LYS A 227 -12.98 11.00 -9.03
CA LYS A 227 -12.08 11.06 -10.18
C LYS A 227 -11.12 12.23 -10.11
N ASN A 228 -11.59 13.39 -9.66
CA ASN A 228 -10.73 14.56 -9.48
C ASN A 228 -9.69 14.34 -8.36
N ALA A 229 -10.06 13.62 -7.29
CA ALA A 229 -9.13 13.30 -6.21
C ALA A 229 -7.97 12.35 -6.64
N GLU A 230 -8.11 11.62 -7.74
CA GLU A 230 -7.03 10.78 -8.31
C GLU A 230 -5.82 11.62 -8.80
N VAL A 231 -5.98 12.93 -8.92
CA VAL A 231 -4.89 13.87 -9.24
C VAL A 231 -3.79 13.88 -8.18
N PHE A 232 -4.15 13.67 -6.91
CA PHE A 232 -3.16 13.65 -5.82
C PHE A 232 -2.10 12.55 -6.01
N GLY A 233 -2.49 11.36 -6.49
CA GLY A 233 -1.54 10.30 -6.79
C GLY A 233 -0.53 10.68 -7.88
N ARG A 234 -0.95 11.48 -8.87
CA ARG A 234 -0.05 12.02 -9.91
C ARG A 234 0.89 13.07 -9.34
N ILE A 235 0.42 13.93 -8.45
CA ILE A 235 1.26 14.94 -7.77
C ILE A 235 2.33 14.22 -6.94
N ILE A 236 1.95 13.21 -6.15
CA ILE A 236 2.90 12.43 -5.35
C ILE A 236 3.90 11.70 -6.24
N PHE A 237 3.46 11.17 -7.38
CA PHE A 237 4.36 10.56 -8.37
C PHE A 237 5.39 11.56 -8.91
N LEU A 238 4.96 12.77 -9.25
CA LEU A 238 5.87 13.83 -9.70
C LEU A 238 6.84 14.26 -8.60
N LEU A 239 6.40 14.28 -7.34
CA LEU A 239 7.27 14.58 -6.19
C LEU A 239 8.25 13.44 -5.89
N ALA A 240 7.88 12.19 -6.14
CA ALA A 240 8.78 11.05 -5.95
C ALA A 240 10.01 11.10 -6.85
N ILE A 241 9.91 11.69 -8.04
CA ILE A 241 11.01 11.78 -9.00
C ILE A 241 12.19 12.61 -8.44
N PRO A 242 12.02 13.90 -8.09
CA PRO A 242 13.13 14.69 -7.56
C PRO A 242 13.66 14.14 -6.22
N VAL A 243 12.80 13.61 -5.35
CA VAL A 243 13.25 12.97 -4.11
C VAL A 243 14.15 11.77 -4.41
N THR A 244 13.78 10.92 -5.37
CA THR A 244 14.60 9.79 -5.80
C THR A 244 15.95 10.24 -6.38
N ILE A 245 15.96 11.30 -7.18
CA ILE A 245 17.21 11.84 -7.76
C ILE A 245 18.14 12.36 -6.67
N LEU A 246 17.60 13.07 -5.66
CA LEU A 246 18.37 13.55 -4.52
C LEU A 246 18.97 12.38 -3.72
N ILE A 247 18.18 11.34 -3.46
CA ILE A 247 18.65 10.14 -2.75
C ILE A 247 19.71 9.39 -3.53
N LEU A 248 19.56 9.24 -4.85
CA LEU A 248 20.57 8.62 -5.71
C LEU A 248 21.86 9.42 -5.74
N ASN A 249 21.76 10.76 -5.78
CA ASN A 249 22.95 11.61 -5.71
C ASN A 249 23.68 11.46 -4.37
N ASP A 250 22.96 11.38 -3.26
CA ASP A 250 23.56 11.20 -1.93
C ASP A 250 24.23 9.82 -1.80
N ALA A 251 23.57 8.77 -2.31
CA ALA A 251 24.11 7.41 -2.30
C ALA A 251 25.39 7.25 -3.12
N TRP A 252 25.46 7.88 -4.30
CA TRP A 252 26.59 7.76 -5.23
C TRP A 252 27.54 8.94 -5.20
N LYS A 253 27.20 10.00 -4.47
CA LYS A 253 28.00 11.23 -4.31
C LYS A 253 28.46 11.84 -5.64
N PHE A 254 27.58 11.85 -6.64
CA PHE A 254 27.87 12.45 -7.95
C PHE A 254 28.19 13.95 -7.81
N ILE A 255 27.45 14.65 -6.95
CA ILE A 255 27.68 16.05 -6.63
C ILE A 255 27.77 16.15 -5.10
N SER A 256 28.95 16.50 -4.60
CA SER A 256 29.21 16.66 -3.17
C SER A 256 29.07 18.15 -2.81
N SER A 257 27.95 18.48 -2.14
CA SER A 257 27.68 19.83 -1.63
C SER A 257 26.87 19.72 -0.33
N ASP A 258 27.29 20.44 0.71
CA ASP A 258 26.61 20.45 2.00
C ASP A 258 25.16 20.94 1.89
N ALA A 259 24.91 21.90 1.00
CA ALA A 259 23.55 22.38 0.71
C ALA A 259 22.68 21.30 0.06
N LEU A 260 23.25 20.49 -0.81
CA LEU A 260 22.52 19.39 -1.45
C LEU A 260 22.24 18.25 -0.47
N TYR A 261 23.21 17.92 0.38
CA TYR A 261 23.03 16.95 1.45
C TYR A 261 21.91 17.36 2.41
N SER A 262 21.94 18.59 2.90
CA SER A 262 20.87 19.09 3.81
C SER A 262 19.50 19.10 3.13
N THR A 263 19.43 19.44 1.86
CA THR A 263 18.19 19.39 1.05
C THR A 263 17.69 17.95 0.90
N THR A 264 18.61 17.01 0.68
CA THR A 264 18.27 15.58 0.57
C THR A 264 17.68 15.04 1.88
N VAL A 265 18.33 15.30 3.02
CA VAL A 265 17.87 14.89 4.33
C VAL A 265 16.48 15.47 4.65
N PHE A 266 16.29 16.76 4.35
CA PHE A 266 15.00 17.43 4.52
C PHE A 266 13.91 16.79 3.64
N ALA A 267 14.18 16.61 2.35
CA ALA A 267 13.22 16.04 1.40
C ALA A 267 12.85 14.59 1.76
N GLN A 268 13.83 13.78 2.16
CA GLN A 268 13.62 12.41 2.63
C GLN A 268 12.74 12.36 3.88
N HIS A 269 13.07 13.16 4.88
CA HIS A 269 12.32 13.19 6.14
C HIS A 269 10.85 13.55 5.89
N TRP A 270 10.59 14.61 5.14
CA TRP A 270 9.23 15.05 4.87
C TRP A 270 8.45 14.09 3.96
N TYR A 271 9.11 13.51 2.97
CA TYR A 271 8.46 12.51 2.10
C TYR A 271 8.10 11.26 2.90
N SER A 272 9.02 10.72 3.69
CA SER A 272 8.78 9.57 4.54
C SER A 272 7.66 9.84 5.57
N LEU A 273 7.69 11.00 6.23
CA LEU A 273 6.68 11.34 7.22
C LEU A 273 5.30 11.57 6.59
N MET A 274 5.20 12.37 5.53
CA MET A 274 3.91 12.74 4.95
C MET A 274 3.34 11.68 4.02
N VAL A 275 4.17 11.11 3.14
CA VAL A 275 3.69 10.16 2.13
C VAL A 275 3.68 8.73 2.67
N ASP A 276 4.80 8.24 3.21
CA ASP A 276 4.90 6.84 3.61
C ASP A 276 4.17 6.57 4.93
N PHE A 277 4.35 7.44 5.92
CA PHE A 277 3.73 7.25 7.23
C PHE A 277 2.27 7.74 7.23
N TRP A 278 2.00 9.02 7.00
CA TRP A 278 0.62 9.53 7.11
C TRP A 278 -0.28 9.06 5.99
N LEU A 279 0.05 9.30 4.72
CA LEU A 279 -0.86 8.98 3.61
C LEU A 279 -0.95 7.49 3.31
N ALA A 280 0.18 6.79 3.19
CA ALA A 280 0.18 5.38 2.81
C ALA A 280 -0.21 4.46 3.96
N SER A 281 0.28 4.75 5.17
CA SER A 281 0.10 3.88 6.31
C SER A 281 -1.14 4.25 7.12
N VAL A 282 -1.13 5.38 7.82
CA VAL A 282 -2.20 5.74 8.76
C VAL A 282 -3.50 6.05 8.02
N ILE A 283 -3.53 7.09 7.18
CA ILE A 283 -4.73 7.55 6.48
C ILE A 283 -5.22 6.48 5.50
N GLY A 284 -4.28 5.84 4.79
CA GLY A 284 -4.57 4.83 3.79
C GLY A 284 -5.34 3.63 4.33
N VAL A 285 -5.18 3.29 5.60
CA VAL A 285 -5.85 2.17 6.26
C VAL A 285 -6.98 2.65 7.18
N ALA A 286 -6.75 3.70 7.98
CA ALA A 286 -7.73 4.20 8.95
C ALA A 286 -9.03 4.68 8.29
N LEU A 287 -8.96 5.16 7.05
CA LEU A 287 -10.14 5.62 6.31
C LEU A 287 -10.95 4.51 5.61
N TYR A 288 -10.59 3.23 5.74
CA TYR A 288 -11.39 2.14 5.18
C TYR A 288 -12.87 2.17 5.58
N PRO A 289 -13.23 2.41 6.85
CA PRO A 289 -14.62 2.49 7.27
C PRO A 289 -15.43 3.64 6.63
N TYR A 290 -14.76 4.68 6.11
CA TYR A 290 -15.41 5.85 5.49
C TYR A 290 -15.34 5.86 3.97
N LEU A 291 -14.16 5.62 3.41
CA LEU A 291 -13.85 5.80 2.00
C LEU A 291 -13.62 4.47 1.26
N GLY A 292 -13.91 3.34 1.94
CA GLY A 292 -13.75 2.03 1.33
C GLY A 292 -12.31 1.55 1.29
N ASN A 293 -12.11 0.42 0.65
CA ASN A 293 -10.91 -0.39 0.79
C ASN A 293 -9.66 0.07 0.04
N ARG A 294 -9.71 1.04 -0.83
CA ARG A 294 -8.59 1.42 -1.71
C ARG A 294 -8.24 2.90 -1.65
N VAL A 295 -8.36 3.51 -0.48
CA VAL A 295 -8.12 4.95 -0.31
C VAL A 295 -6.72 5.33 -0.80
N TRP A 296 -5.68 4.72 -0.24
CA TRP A 296 -4.31 4.93 -0.68
C TRP A 296 -4.12 4.58 -2.15
N CYS A 297 -4.44 3.34 -2.53
CA CYS A 297 -4.22 2.84 -3.89
C CYS A 297 -4.91 3.68 -4.95
N ARG A 298 -6.05 4.29 -4.63
CA ARG A 298 -6.84 5.03 -5.60
C ARG A 298 -6.44 6.50 -5.69
N PHE A 299 -6.23 7.14 -4.55
CA PHE A 299 -6.12 8.60 -4.52
C PHE A 299 -4.69 9.11 -4.39
N PHE A 300 -3.81 8.35 -3.73
CA PHE A 300 -2.50 8.85 -3.33
C PHE A 300 -1.32 8.04 -3.85
N CYS A 301 -1.54 6.82 -4.33
CA CYS A 301 -0.46 5.92 -4.70
C CYS A 301 0.29 6.36 -5.97
N PRO A 302 1.59 6.68 -5.88
CA PRO A 302 2.40 7.07 -7.02
C PRO A 302 2.63 5.91 -8.01
N LEU A 303 2.72 4.67 -7.53
CA LEU A 303 2.85 3.50 -8.39
C LEU A 303 1.63 3.30 -9.28
N ARG A 304 0.42 3.57 -8.77
CA ARG A 304 -0.78 3.53 -9.60
C ARG A 304 -0.71 4.58 -10.72
N ALA A 305 -0.31 5.81 -10.38
CA ALA A 305 -0.15 6.87 -11.38
C ALA A 305 0.87 6.49 -12.47
N TYR A 306 1.99 5.87 -12.07
CA TYR A 306 2.98 5.32 -12.98
C TYR A 306 2.41 4.22 -13.89
N MET A 307 1.73 3.23 -13.31
CA MET A 307 1.11 2.14 -14.07
C MET A 307 0.00 2.66 -15.00
N GLU A 308 -0.80 3.62 -14.58
CA GLU A 308 -1.83 4.27 -15.40
C GLU A 308 -1.21 4.95 -16.62
N ALA A 309 -0.09 5.67 -16.45
CA ALA A 309 0.62 6.32 -17.55
C ALA A 309 1.13 5.30 -18.59
N ILE A 310 1.66 4.16 -18.12
CA ILE A 310 2.10 3.05 -18.99
C ILE A 310 0.90 2.38 -19.65
N ALA A 311 -0.15 2.06 -18.88
CA ALA A 311 -1.32 1.36 -19.37
C ALA A 311 -2.02 2.14 -20.48
N ARG A 312 -2.18 3.45 -20.34
CA ARG A 312 -2.77 4.32 -21.36
C ARG A 312 -2.05 4.28 -22.71
N ARG A 313 -0.75 4.04 -22.71
CA ARG A 313 0.09 4.09 -23.92
C ARG A 313 0.42 2.73 -24.50
N PHE A 314 0.61 1.71 -23.66
CA PHE A 314 1.22 0.44 -24.04
C PHE A 314 0.38 -0.79 -23.70
N SER A 315 -0.69 -0.67 -22.90
CA SER A 315 -1.48 -1.84 -22.49
C SER A 315 -2.32 -2.38 -23.66
N ARG A 316 -2.36 -3.70 -23.75
CA ARG A 316 -3.26 -4.42 -24.68
C ARG A 316 -4.67 -4.52 -24.12
N ILE A 317 -4.88 -4.23 -22.86
CA ILE A 317 -6.16 -4.33 -22.16
C ILE A 317 -6.45 -2.98 -21.54
N ALA A 318 -7.53 -2.32 -21.96
CA ALA A 318 -8.05 -1.12 -21.34
C ALA A 318 -9.43 -1.43 -20.74
N ILE A 319 -9.54 -1.34 -19.43
CA ILE A 319 -10.83 -1.39 -18.72
C ILE A 319 -11.08 0.00 -18.16
N THR A 320 -12.11 0.66 -18.67
CA THR A 320 -12.51 1.99 -18.19
C THR A 320 -13.80 1.85 -17.37
N ALA A 321 -13.76 2.34 -16.14
CA ALA A 321 -14.97 2.51 -15.35
C ALA A 321 -15.63 3.85 -15.70
N ASN A 322 -16.90 3.83 -16.01
CA ASN A 322 -17.71 5.03 -16.20
C ASN A 322 -18.47 5.38 -14.90
N ASP A 323 -19.21 6.49 -14.91
CA ASP A 323 -19.98 6.95 -13.73
C ASP A 323 -21.08 5.97 -13.29
N ARG A 324 -21.42 4.97 -14.12
CA ARG A 324 -22.41 3.91 -13.83
C ARG A 324 -21.79 2.69 -13.15
N CYS A 325 -20.48 2.66 -12.97
CA CYS A 325 -19.80 1.55 -12.30
C CYS A 325 -20.28 1.42 -10.84
N ILE A 326 -20.88 0.28 -10.50
CA ILE A 326 -21.41 -0.01 -9.16
C ILE A 326 -20.36 -0.61 -8.23
N SER A 327 -19.14 -0.82 -8.71
CA SER A 327 -18.04 -1.43 -7.94
C SER A 327 -18.43 -2.77 -7.30
N CYS A 328 -19.14 -3.63 -8.06
CA CYS A 328 -19.62 -4.93 -7.58
C CYS A 328 -18.47 -5.88 -7.16
N GLY A 329 -17.27 -5.69 -7.71
CA GLY A 329 -16.11 -6.51 -7.38
C GLY A 329 -16.01 -7.84 -8.12
N GLU A 330 -16.91 -8.09 -9.10
CA GLU A 330 -16.88 -9.25 -9.99
C GLU A 330 -15.95 -9.05 -11.19
#